data_303fdd95aa0502c701824e3ba2481fd4
#
_entry.id   303fdd95aa0502c701824e3ba2481fd4
#
_cell.length_a   1.000
_cell.length_b   1.000
_cell.length_c   1.000
_cell.angle_alpha   90.00
_cell.angle_beta   90.00
_cell.angle_gamma   90.00
#
_symmetry.space_group_name_H-M   'P 1'
#
loop_
_entity.id
_entity.type
_entity.pdbx_description
1 polymer ?
#
loop_
_entity_poly.entity_id
_entity_poly.type
_entity_poly.pdbx_seq_one_letter_code
_entity_poly.pdbx_strand_id
1 'polypeptide(L)'
;VNSTDLQVLFGQHRYQVRFDWGPTGAQAAEADLAVVVDVLSFSTSVCVAVERGMSVLPFRWKGSGAEAFARDHDAVLAVGRLESTLPDSPTALSLSPAALLTECAVPRLVLPSPNGSTITTILDESGAQVVVACLRNSAAVADVAAARLEHGDSVAVIAAGERWRGDSSLRPALEDHLGAGAVLSALAGLGYRDAMSPEASAAADLFDAVEPRLSQSMRECVGARELEATGFRADVDVATALDVSRVVPVLVDGAFQARVREDSLGA
;
A
#
# COMPACT_ATOMS: atom_id res chain seq x y z
N VAL A 1 13.91 3.31 -31.88
CA VAL A 1 13.53 2.44 -30.75
C VAL A 1 12.09 2.06 -30.98
N ASN A 2 11.78 0.77 -31.01
CA ASN A 2 10.42 0.25 -31.20
C ASN A 2 9.59 0.52 -29.92
N SER A 3 8.26 0.65 -30.04
CA SER A 3 7.36 0.89 -28.92
C SER A 3 7.50 -0.20 -27.82
N THR A 4 7.68 -1.46 -28.23
CA THR A 4 7.91 -2.59 -27.32
C THR A 4 9.24 -2.45 -26.55
N ASP A 5 10.31 -1.96 -27.21
CA ASP A 5 11.60 -1.78 -26.57
C ASP A 5 11.56 -0.65 -25.50
N LEU A 6 10.78 0.39 -25.75
CA LEU A 6 10.56 1.47 -24.78
C LEU A 6 9.76 1.01 -23.55
N GLN A 7 8.76 0.16 -23.75
CA GLN A 7 7.96 -0.40 -22.65
C GLN A 7 8.83 -1.28 -21.74
N VAL A 8 9.71 -2.09 -22.31
CA VAL A 8 10.69 -2.90 -21.55
C VAL A 8 11.67 -2.02 -20.77
N LEU A 9 12.11 -0.91 -21.36
CA LEU A 9 13.01 0.05 -20.68
C LEU A 9 12.30 0.76 -19.53
N PHE A 10 11.11 1.28 -19.77
CA PHE A 10 10.34 2.00 -18.74
C PHE A 10 9.86 1.07 -17.62
N GLY A 11 9.59 -0.20 -17.92
CA GLY A 11 9.25 -1.21 -16.92
C GLY A 11 10.43 -1.73 -16.11
N GLN A 12 11.67 -1.25 -16.36
CA GLN A 12 12.89 -1.63 -15.62
C GLN A 12 13.16 -3.16 -15.67
N HIS A 13 12.71 -3.88 -16.71
CA HIS A 13 12.67 -5.35 -16.76
C HIS A 13 14.04 -6.05 -16.71
N ARG A 14 15.14 -5.31 -16.85
CA ARG A 14 16.49 -5.86 -16.67
C ARG A 14 16.87 -6.05 -15.19
N TYR A 15 16.06 -5.57 -14.26
CA TYR A 15 16.28 -5.67 -12.82
C TYR A 15 15.19 -6.54 -12.18
N GLN A 16 15.56 -7.31 -11.15
CA GLN A 16 14.58 -8.13 -10.43
C GLN A 16 13.76 -7.30 -9.44
N VAL A 17 14.34 -6.22 -8.88
CA VAL A 17 13.65 -5.32 -7.94
C VAL A 17 13.47 -3.95 -8.60
N ARG A 18 12.22 -3.51 -8.72
CA ARG A 18 11.82 -2.31 -9.46
C ARG A 18 11.02 -1.36 -8.57
N PHE A 19 11.08 -0.08 -8.87
CA PHE A 19 10.29 0.94 -8.19
C PHE A 19 9.66 1.88 -9.21
N ASP A 20 8.36 2.14 -9.07
CA ASP A 20 7.66 3.09 -9.91
C ASP A 20 6.45 3.73 -9.19
N TRP A 21 5.75 4.62 -9.91
CA TRP A 21 4.68 5.44 -9.39
C TRP A 21 3.35 5.23 -10.09
N GLY A 22 2.30 5.14 -9.28
CA GLY A 22 0.91 5.23 -9.73
C GLY A 22 0.47 4.15 -10.71
N PRO A 23 -0.70 4.34 -11.35
CA PRO A 23 -1.28 3.36 -12.26
C PRO A 23 -0.42 3.06 -13.48
N THR A 24 0.27 4.06 -14.03
CA THR A 24 1.13 3.88 -15.22
C THR A 24 2.38 3.07 -14.89
N GLY A 25 3.01 3.36 -13.74
CA GLY A 25 4.15 2.56 -13.25
C GLY A 25 3.74 1.12 -12.94
N ALA A 26 2.56 0.93 -12.34
CA ALA A 26 2.00 -0.39 -12.08
C ALA A 26 1.82 -1.22 -13.37
N GLN A 27 1.30 -0.59 -14.43
CA GLN A 27 1.16 -1.23 -15.74
C GLN A 27 2.49 -1.58 -16.39
N ALA A 28 3.51 -0.72 -16.22
CA ALA A 28 4.81 -0.91 -16.85
C ALA A 28 5.68 -1.96 -16.14
N ALA A 29 5.49 -2.16 -14.85
CA ALA A 29 6.39 -2.96 -14.02
C ALA A 29 6.34 -4.47 -14.31
N GLU A 30 5.17 -5.03 -14.65
CA GLU A 30 4.97 -6.44 -15.02
C GLU A 30 5.77 -7.44 -14.14
N ALA A 31 5.59 -7.38 -12.82
CA ALA A 31 6.35 -8.18 -11.87
C ALA A 31 5.53 -9.38 -11.34
N ASP A 32 6.22 -10.44 -10.89
CA ASP A 32 5.58 -11.62 -10.28
C ASP A 32 4.98 -11.30 -8.91
N LEU A 33 5.67 -10.45 -8.12
CA LEU A 33 5.18 -9.89 -6.87
C LEU A 33 5.11 -8.37 -6.99
N ALA A 34 3.95 -7.80 -6.71
CA ALA A 34 3.74 -6.36 -6.67
C ALA A 34 3.39 -5.88 -5.27
N VAL A 35 4.11 -4.88 -4.79
CA VAL A 35 3.94 -4.25 -3.47
C VAL A 35 3.30 -2.89 -3.65
N VAL A 36 2.06 -2.71 -3.21
CA VAL A 36 1.34 -1.43 -3.26
C VAL A 36 1.62 -0.63 -2.01
N VAL A 37 2.07 0.62 -2.18
CA VAL A 37 2.38 1.55 -1.09
C VAL A 37 1.58 2.84 -1.22
N ASP A 38 0.63 3.05 -0.32
CA ASP A 38 -0.25 4.22 -0.18
C ASP A 38 -0.36 4.52 1.34
N VAL A 39 0.64 5.24 1.87
CA VAL A 39 0.86 5.37 3.32
C VAL A 39 -0.23 6.20 3.99
N LEU A 40 -0.73 7.25 3.36
CA LEU A 40 -1.80 8.11 3.87
C LEU A 40 -3.05 8.11 2.97
N SER A 41 -3.84 6.96 2.99
CA SER A 41 -3.74 5.98 4.07
C SER A 41 -4.20 4.58 3.70
N PHE A 42 -4.41 4.26 2.45
CA PHE A 42 -4.98 2.97 2.05
C PHE A 42 -4.15 1.80 2.61
N SER A 43 -2.84 1.77 2.33
CA SER A 43 -1.97 0.67 2.77
C SER A 43 -1.91 0.55 4.29
N THR A 44 -1.87 1.67 5.01
CA THR A 44 -1.90 1.68 6.47
C THR A 44 -3.22 1.15 7.01
N SER A 45 -4.35 1.54 6.42
CA SER A 45 -5.69 1.07 6.81
C SER A 45 -5.87 -0.41 6.54
N VAL A 46 -5.40 -0.90 5.37
CA VAL A 46 -5.41 -2.34 5.04
C VAL A 46 -4.55 -3.12 6.04
N CYS A 47 -3.33 -2.65 6.34
CA CYS A 47 -2.44 -3.30 7.30
C CYS A 47 -3.11 -3.43 8.68
N VAL A 48 -3.68 -2.34 9.20
CA VAL A 48 -4.38 -2.34 10.50
C VAL A 48 -5.61 -3.24 10.50
N ALA A 49 -6.44 -3.19 9.46
CA ALA A 49 -7.65 -4.01 9.38
C ALA A 49 -7.32 -5.51 9.33
N VAL A 50 -6.34 -5.89 8.49
CA VAL A 50 -5.90 -7.30 8.36
C VAL A 50 -5.21 -7.79 9.63
N GLU A 51 -4.43 -6.97 10.33
CA GLU A 51 -3.83 -7.27 11.62
C GLU A 51 -4.90 -7.59 12.69
N ARG A 52 -6.08 -6.98 12.56
CA ARG A 52 -7.25 -7.23 13.42
C ARG A 52 -8.16 -8.37 12.94
N GLY A 53 -7.73 -9.13 11.94
CA GLY A 53 -8.45 -10.30 11.41
C GLY A 53 -9.56 -9.98 10.42
N MET A 54 -9.64 -8.77 9.91
CA MET A 54 -10.60 -8.40 8.87
C MET A 54 -10.08 -8.79 7.48
N SER A 55 -10.97 -9.25 6.59
CA SER A 55 -10.71 -9.33 5.16
C SER A 55 -11.08 -7.99 4.51
N VAL A 56 -10.16 -7.39 3.75
CA VAL A 56 -10.36 -6.06 3.17
C VAL A 56 -10.52 -6.15 1.66
N LEU A 57 -11.69 -5.74 1.16
CA LEU A 57 -11.99 -5.68 -0.26
C LEU A 57 -11.67 -4.26 -0.78
N PRO A 58 -10.64 -4.11 -1.62
CA PRO A 58 -10.33 -2.83 -2.24
C PRO A 58 -11.44 -2.43 -3.23
N PHE A 59 -11.84 -1.16 -3.24
CA PHE A 59 -12.83 -0.65 -4.16
C PHE A 59 -12.43 0.71 -4.74
N ARG A 60 -12.50 0.86 -6.07
CA ARG A 60 -11.97 2.04 -6.78
C ARG A 60 -12.81 3.30 -6.58
N TRP A 61 -14.11 3.17 -6.35
CA TRP A 61 -15.06 4.28 -6.46
C TRP A 61 -15.78 4.55 -5.16
N LYS A 62 -16.12 5.82 -4.92
CA LYS A 62 -17.08 6.21 -3.87
C LYS A 62 -18.47 6.31 -4.46
N GLY A 63 -19.50 6.07 -3.64
CA GLY A 63 -20.91 6.26 -4.02
C GLY A 63 -21.72 4.97 -4.09
N SER A 64 -22.86 5.00 -4.79
CA SER A 64 -23.85 3.90 -4.82
C SER A 64 -23.30 2.55 -5.30
N GLY A 65 -22.27 2.55 -6.11
CA GLY A 65 -21.58 1.33 -6.53
C GLY A 65 -20.86 0.63 -5.37
N ALA A 66 -20.27 1.38 -4.45
CA ALA A 66 -19.60 0.82 -3.28
C ALA A 66 -20.57 0.14 -2.30
N GLU A 67 -21.76 0.73 -2.10
CA GLU A 67 -22.80 0.15 -1.27
C GLU A 67 -23.37 -1.15 -1.86
N ALA A 68 -23.60 -1.19 -3.17
CA ALA A 68 -24.03 -2.40 -3.85
C ALA A 68 -22.96 -3.50 -3.72
N PHE A 69 -21.70 -3.16 -4.00
CA PHE A 69 -20.58 -4.07 -3.87
C PHE A 69 -20.43 -4.62 -2.45
N ALA A 70 -20.59 -3.79 -1.43
CA ALA A 70 -20.51 -4.22 -0.04
C ALA A 70 -21.64 -5.21 0.31
N ARG A 71 -22.88 -4.94 -0.13
CA ARG A 71 -24.01 -5.88 0.06
C ARG A 71 -23.78 -7.22 -0.64
N ASP A 72 -23.32 -7.19 -1.89
CA ASP A 72 -23.10 -8.39 -2.69
C ASP A 72 -21.99 -9.30 -2.11
N HIS A 73 -21.08 -8.71 -1.30
CA HIS A 73 -19.96 -9.43 -0.66
C HIS A 73 -20.19 -9.68 0.84
N ASP A 74 -21.36 -9.38 1.39
CA ASP A 74 -21.65 -9.46 2.84
C ASP A 74 -20.57 -8.74 3.67
N ALA A 75 -20.28 -7.51 3.28
CA ALA A 75 -19.20 -6.70 3.84
C ALA A 75 -19.72 -5.34 4.35
N VAL A 76 -19.04 -4.79 5.34
CA VAL A 76 -19.28 -3.43 5.81
C VAL A 76 -18.52 -2.45 4.91
N LEU A 77 -19.21 -1.40 4.45
CA LEU A 77 -18.58 -0.34 3.69
C LEU A 77 -17.91 0.67 4.66
N ALA A 78 -16.62 0.90 4.48
CA ALA A 78 -15.94 2.00 5.17
C ALA A 78 -16.37 3.34 4.57
N VAL A 79 -16.71 4.28 5.44
CA VAL A 79 -17.11 5.65 5.05
C VAL A 79 -15.93 6.61 5.11
N GLY A 80 -16.04 7.72 4.40
CA GLY A 80 -15.03 8.79 4.46
C GLY A 80 -14.85 9.33 5.89
N ARG A 81 -13.64 9.77 6.22
CA ARG A 81 -13.31 10.29 7.55
C ARG A 81 -14.29 11.36 8.04
N LEU A 82 -14.62 12.34 7.20
CA LEU A 82 -15.56 13.41 7.55
C LEU A 82 -17.00 12.89 7.66
N GLU A 83 -17.38 11.91 6.85
CA GLU A 83 -18.70 11.29 6.91
C GLU A 83 -18.91 10.54 8.23
N SER A 84 -17.88 9.87 8.76
CA SER A 84 -17.96 9.16 10.04
C SER A 84 -18.15 10.08 11.26
N THR A 85 -17.88 11.38 11.12
CA THR A 85 -18.06 12.37 12.19
C THR A 85 -19.45 13.03 12.23
N LEU A 86 -20.31 12.71 11.25
CA LEU A 86 -21.66 13.29 11.19
C LEU A 86 -22.58 12.66 12.25
N PRO A 87 -23.45 13.44 12.91
CA PRO A 87 -24.36 12.96 13.97
C PRO A 87 -25.29 11.82 13.54
N ASP A 88 -25.68 11.79 12.27
CA ASP A 88 -26.60 10.81 11.69
C ASP A 88 -25.85 9.65 11.01
N SER A 89 -24.53 9.58 11.12
CA SER A 89 -23.75 8.46 10.60
C SER A 89 -23.98 7.26 11.53
N PRO A 90 -24.58 6.16 11.06
CA PRO A 90 -24.62 4.94 11.84
C PRO A 90 -23.18 4.53 12.16
N THR A 91 -22.98 3.59 13.07
CA THR A 91 -21.66 3.01 13.48
C THR A 91 -20.86 2.46 12.27
N ALA A 92 -20.58 3.32 11.32
CA ALA A 92 -19.87 2.99 10.09
C ALA A 92 -18.36 3.06 10.37
N LEU A 93 -17.65 2.00 10.02
CA LEU A 93 -16.18 1.99 10.09
C LEU A 93 -15.62 3.10 9.20
N SER A 94 -14.65 3.84 9.72
CA SER A 94 -13.99 4.92 9.00
C SER A 94 -12.85 4.40 8.14
N LEU A 95 -12.51 5.14 7.07
CA LEU A 95 -11.25 4.95 6.32
C LEU A 95 -10.00 5.29 7.16
N SER A 96 -10.16 5.79 8.37
CA SER A 96 -9.09 6.21 9.28
C SER A 96 -8.38 4.99 9.88
N PRO A 97 -7.07 4.81 9.69
CA PRO A 97 -6.33 3.73 10.35
C PRO A 97 -6.34 3.87 11.88
N ALA A 98 -6.39 5.07 12.43
CA ALA A 98 -6.50 5.28 13.87
C ALA A 98 -7.88 4.82 14.42
N ALA A 99 -8.96 5.08 13.69
CA ALA A 99 -10.28 4.57 14.03
C ALA A 99 -10.32 3.04 13.91
N LEU A 100 -9.78 2.48 12.84
CA LEU A 100 -9.70 1.03 12.65
C LEU A 100 -8.93 0.30 13.75
N LEU A 101 -8.02 0.95 14.48
CA LEU A 101 -7.34 0.35 15.64
C LEU A 101 -8.27 0.14 16.83
N THR A 102 -9.29 0.97 17.00
CA THR A 102 -10.12 1.05 18.21
C THR A 102 -11.56 0.59 18.01
N GLU A 103 -12.12 0.74 16.82
CA GLU A 103 -13.48 0.35 16.48
C GLU A 103 -13.68 -1.18 16.47
N CYS A 104 -14.93 -1.64 16.50
CA CYS A 104 -15.23 -3.07 16.42
C CYS A 104 -14.74 -3.65 15.09
N ALA A 105 -13.98 -4.74 15.14
CA ALA A 105 -13.59 -5.47 13.95
C ALA A 105 -14.81 -6.15 13.31
N VAL A 106 -14.86 -6.14 11.98
CA VAL A 106 -15.85 -6.84 11.18
C VAL A 106 -15.19 -7.93 10.35
N PRO A 107 -15.89 -9.01 9.97
CA PRO A 107 -15.27 -10.06 9.18
C PRO A 107 -14.77 -9.57 7.81
N ARG A 108 -15.54 -8.69 7.16
CA ARG A 108 -15.26 -8.19 5.81
C ARG A 108 -15.49 -6.68 5.73
N LEU A 109 -14.52 -5.96 5.19
CA LEU A 109 -14.55 -4.51 5.06
C LEU A 109 -14.31 -4.10 3.61
N VAL A 110 -15.20 -3.34 3.01
CA VAL A 110 -14.95 -2.67 1.73
C VAL A 110 -14.26 -1.35 2.01
N LEU A 111 -13.08 -1.15 1.43
CA LEU A 111 -12.25 0.03 1.62
C LEU A 111 -12.13 0.84 0.31
N PRO A 112 -12.93 1.88 0.11
CA PRO A 112 -12.84 2.72 -1.09
C PRO A 112 -11.56 3.57 -1.08
N SER A 113 -10.75 3.45 -2.14
CA SER A 113 -9.57 4.30 -2.36
C SER A 113 -9.37 4.57 -3.86
N PRO A 114 -9.26 5.83 -4.28
CA PRO A 114 -9.04 6.15 -5.69
C PRO A 114 -7.61 5.83 -6.16
N ASN A 115 -6.63 5.78 -5.26
CA ASN A 115 -5.21 5.54 -5.58
C ASN A 115 -4.84 4.07 -5.34
N GLY A 116 -4.72 3.64 -4.09
CA GLY A 116 -4.27 2.29 -3.74
C GLY A 116 -5.15 1.17 -4.32
N SER A 117 -6.50 1.29 -4.25
CA SER A 117 -7.38 0.27 -4.84
C SER A 117 -7.30 0.21 -6.37
N THR A 118 -7.07 1.36 -7.05
CA THR A 118 -6.91 1.38 -8.52
C THR A 118 -5.64 0.64 -8.92
N ILE A 119 -4.52 0.91 -8.24
CA ILE A 119 -3.25 0.23 -8.48
C ILE A 119 -3.38 -1.27 -8.19
N THR A 120 -4.00 -1.63 -7.07
CA THR A 120 -4.26 -3.03 -6.69
C THR A 120 -4.98 -3.77 -7.81
N THR A 121 -6.06 -3.20 -8.37
CA THR A 121 -6.82 -3.85 -9.45
C THR A 121 -6.00 -4.01 -10.72
N ILE A 122 -5.21 -3.00 -11.12
CA ILE A 122 -4.35 -3.08 -12.30
C ILE A 122 -3.33 -4.23 -12.16
N LEU A 123 -2.72 -4.35 -10.99
CA LEU A 123 -1.72 -5.38 -10.73
C LEU A 123 -2.34 -6.79 -10.64
N ASP A 124 -3.51 -6.93 -10.05
CA ASP A 124 -4.25 -8.20 -9.99
C ASP A 124 -4.67 -8.65 -11.40
N GLU A 125 -5.20 -7.74 -12.22
CA GLU A 125 -5.54 -8.00 -13.62
C GLU A 125 -4.31 -8.38 -14.49
N SER A 126 -3.11 -7.95 -14.11
CA SER A 126 -1.86 -8.35 -14.78
C SER A 126 -1.36 -9.75 -14.38
N GLY A 127 -1.96 -10.36 -13.37
CA GLY A 127 -1.58 -11.67 -12.83
C GLY A 127 -0.48 -11.64 -11.79
N ALA A 128 -0.05 -10.46 -11.31
CA ALA A 128 0.89 -10.33 -10.22
C ALA A 128 0.27 -10.80 -8.90
N GLN A 129 1.06 -11.44 -8.05
CA GLN A 129 0.67 -11.55 -6.64
C GLN A 129 0.76 -10.17 -5.99
N VAL A 130 -0.35 -9.65 -5.47
CA VAL A 130 -0.39 -8.31 -4.88
C VAL A 130 -0.31 -8.38 -3.37
N VAL A 131 0.60 -7.60 -2.79
CA VAL A 131 0.70 -7.36 -1.35
C VAL A 131 0.66 -5.87 -1.06
N VAL A 132 0.32 -5.53 0.18
CA VAL A 132 0.28 -4.13 0.63
C VAL A 132 1.36 -3.88 1.67
N ALA A 133 2.10 -2.78 1.48
CA ALA A 133 3.09 -2.30 2.44
C ALA A 133 2.82 -0.84 2.86
N CYS A 134 3.20 -0.56 4.08
CA CYS A 134 3.32 0.78 4.65
C CYS A 134 4.51 0.78 5.61
N LEU A 135 4.81 1.90 6.25
CA LEU A 135 5.88 1.95 7.24
C LEU A 135 5.71 0.93 8.39
N ARG A 136 4.46 0.58 8.74
CA ARG A 136 4.16 -0.33 9.86
C ARG A 136 4.65 -1.76 9.66
N ASN A 137 4.75 -2.24 8.40
CA ASN A 137 5.06 -3.63 8.06
C ASN A 137 6.16 -3.78 7.01
N SER A 138 6.99 -2.75 6.82
CA SER A 138 7.98 -2.70 5.74
C SER A 138 8.98 -3.86 5.79
N ALA A 139 9.53 -4.18 6.96
CA ALA A 139 10.45 -5.31 7.14
C ALA A 139 9.77 -6.66 6.85
N ALA A 140 8.53 -6.86 7.31
CA ALA A 140 7.81 -8.11 7.07
C ALA A 140 7.49 -8.32 5.57
N VAL A 141 7.18 -7.24 4.84
CA VAL A 141 6.98 -7.30 3.38
C VAL A 141 8.30 -7.55 2.66
N ALA A 142 9.41 -6.96 3.12
CA ALA A 142 10.75 -7.24 2.56
C ALA A 142 11.14 -8.71 2.72
N ASP A 143 10.83 -9.36 3.86
CA ASP A 143 11.07 -10.79 4.05
C ASP A 143 10.29 -11.64 3.02
N VAL A 144 9.03 -11.27 2.74
CA VAL A 144 8.22 -11.94 1.71
C VAL A 144 8.80 -11.72 0.32
N ALA A 145 9.23 -10.49 0.01
CA ALA A 145 9.85 -10.16 -1.27
C ALA A 145 11.18 -10.91 -1.46
N ALA A 146 12.01 -11.00 -0.42
CA ALA A 146 13.27 -11.76 -0.44
C ALA A 146 13.03 -13.23 -0.76
N ALA A 147 12.06 -13.87 -0.10
CA ALA A 147 11.71 -15.25 -0.38
C ALA A 147 11.25 -15.48 -1.85
N ARG A 148 10.57 -14.51 -2.45
CA ARG A 148 10.18 -14.57 -3.87
C ARG A 148 11.40 -14.45 -4.80
N LEU A 149 12.31 -13.51 -4.49
CA LEU A 149 13.55 -13.33 -5.24
C LEU A 149 14.45 -14.57 -5.21
N GLU A 150 14.50 -15.31 -4.09
CA GLU A 150 15.21 -16.59 -3.98
C GLU A 150 14.68 -17.65 -4.96
N HIS A 151 13.39 -17.58 -5.32
CA HIS A 151 12.79 -18.46 -6.34
C HIS A 151 12.96 -17.94 -7.78
N GLY A 152 13.61 -16.80 -7.96
CA GLY A 152 13.87 -16.19 -9.27
C GLY A 152 12.77 -15.23 -9.75
N ASP A 153 11.77 -14.96 -8.92
CA ASP A 153 10.69 -14.02 -9.23
C ASP A 153 11.19 -12.59 -9.29
N SER A 154 10.44 -11.73 -9.97
CA SER A 154 10.61 -10.28 -9.97
C SER A 154 9.69 -9.59 -8.97
N VAL A 155 10.16 -8.48 -8.41
CA VAL A 155 9.43 -7.67 -7.41
C VAL A 155 9.31 -6.23 -7.89
N ALA A 156 8.10 -5.67 -7.89
CA ALA A 156 7.88 -4.25 -8.12
C ALA A 156 7.25 -3.58 -6.89
N VAL A 157 7.86 -2.51 -6.42
CA VAL A 157 7.29 -1.66 -5.37
C VAL A 157 6.67 -0.43 -6.04
N ILE A 158 5.36 -0.26 -5.89
CA ILE A 158 4.60 0.80 -6.55
C ILE A 158 4.08 1.79 -5.50
N ALA A 159 4.67 2.99 -5.50
CA ALA A 159 4.17 4.10 -4.70
C ALA A 159 2.92 4.70 -5.37
N ALA A 160 1.86 4.87 -4.61
CA ALA A 160 0.58 5.32 -5.18
C ALA A 160 0.64 6.78 -5.64
N GLY A 161 1.23 7.64 -4.83
CA GLY A 161 1.15 9.08 -5.04
C GLY A 161 -0.26 9.62 -4.91
N GLU A 162 -0.37 10.93 -5.07
CA GLU A 162 -1.62 11.68 -5.03
C GLU A 162 -1.96 12.28 -6.41
N ARG A 163 -3.05 13.02 -6.49
CA ARG A 163 -3.46 13.67 -7.73
C ARG A 163 -3.51 15.19 -7.58
N TRP A 164 -2.99 15.88 -8.58
CA TRP A 164 -3.19 17.32 -8.69
C TRP A 164 -4.67 17.62 -8.92
N ARG A 165 -5.21 18.62 -8.21
CA ARG A 165 -6.65 18.98 -8.31
C ARG A 165 -7.03 19.56 -9.67
N GLY A 166 -6.07 20.12 -10.42
CA GLY A 166 -6.34 20.83 -11.66
C GLY A 166 -6.58 19.91 -12.87
N ASP A 167 -5.77 18.86 -13.00
CA ASP A 167 -5.74 17.99 -14.18
C ASP A 167 -5.75 16.50 -13.84
N SER A 168 -5.84 16.17 -12.55
CA SER A 168 -5.78 14.80 -12.04
C SER A 168 -4.50 14.02 -12.39
N SER A 169 -3.44 14.70 -12.83
CA SER A 169 -2.14 14.08 -13.06
C SER A 169 -1.52 13.61 -11.74
N LEU A 170 -0.59 12.66 -11.84
CA LEU A 170 0.11 12.10 -10.69
C LEU A 170 0.95 13.19 -9.99
N ARG A 171 0.80 13.32 -8.69
CA ARG A 171 1.64 14.08 -7.78
C ARG A 171 2.42 13.10 -6.89
N PRO A 172 3.74 12.97 -7.04
CA PRO A 172 4.54 12.18 -6.09
C PRO A 172 4.29 12.63 -4.66
N ALA A 173 4.08 11.68 -3.77
CA ALA A 173 3.81 11.90 -2.36
C ALA A 173 5.00 11.41 -1.51
N LEU A 174 5.53 12.29 -0.66
CA LEU A 174 6.74 11.98 0.12
C LEU A 174 6.52 10.78 1.04
N GLU A 175 5.37 10.69 1.66
CA GLU A 175 4.97 9.58 2.52
C GLU A 175 5.01 8.23 1.82
N ASP A 176 4.54 8.16 0.57
CA ASP A 176 4.56 6.93 -0.22
C ASP A 176 5.97 6.58 -0.68
N HIS A 177 6.79 7.61 -1.02
CA HIS A 177 8.21 7.40 -1.33
C HIS A 177 8.96 6.83 -0.14
N LEU A 178 8.71 7.36 1.07
CA LEU A 178 9.33 6.86 2.29
C LEU A 178 8.83 5.46 2.66
N GLY A 179 7.56 5.16 2.48
CA GLY A 179 7.01 3.82 2.68
C GLY A 179 7.60 2.79 1.71
N ALA A 180 7.70 3.13 0.43
CA ALA A 180 8.35 2.29 -0.57
C ALA A 180 9.84 2.14 -0.29
N GLY A 181 10.51 3.25 0.04
CA GLY A 181 11.93 3.26 0.43
C GLY A 181 12.22 2.38 1.64
N ALA A 182 11.32 2.34 2.64
CA ALA A 182 11.48 1.48 3.81
C ALA A 182 11.50 -0.02 3.43
N VAL A 183 10.60 -0.45 2.55
CA VAL A 183 10.60 -1.84 2.03
C VAL A 183 11.88 -2.13 1.25
N LEU A 184 12.29 -1.21 0.38
CA LEU A 184 13.49 -1.37 -0.46
C LEU A 184 14.78 -1.32 0.37
N SER A 185 14.88 -0.46 1.38
CA SER A 185 16.01 -0.42 2.31
C SER A 185 16.13 -1.72 3.09
N ALA A 186 15.01 -2.24 3.64
CA ALA A 186 14.99 -3.52 4.32
C ALA A 186 15.44 -4.66 3.38
N LEU A 187 14.98 -4.66 2.13
CA LEU A 187 15.37 -5.65 1.12
C LEU A 187 16.85 -5.52 0.74
N ALA A 188 17.39 -4.30 0.66
CA ALA A 188 18.82 -4.06 0.47
C ALA A 188 19.65 -4.61 1.64
N GLY A 189 19.16 -4.46 2.89
CA GLY A 189 19.75 -5.03 4.09
C GLY A 189 19.76 -6.56 4.10
N LEU A 190 18.82 -7.21 3.42
CA LEU A 190 18.77 -8.65 3.20
C LEU A 190 19.72 -9.13 2.07
N GLY A 191 20.46 -8.24 1.41
CA GLY A 191 21.46 -8.57 0.40
C GLY A 191 21.01 -8.41 -1.05
N TYR A 192 19.84 -7.83 -1.31
CA TYR A 192 19.29 -7.68 -2.66
C TYR A 192 19.57 -6.32 -3.32
N ARG A 193 20.51 -5.53 -2.80
CA ARG A 193 20.87 -4.22 -3.38
C ARG A 193 21.26 -4.31 -4.87
N ASP A 194 22.04 -5.32 -5.26
CA ASP A 194 22.51 -5.50 -6.62
C ASP A 194 21.40 -5.94 -7.60
N ALA A 195 20.28 -6.44 -7.08
CA ALA A 195 19.09 -6.80 -7.88
C ALA A 195 18.19 -5.60 -8.19
N MET A 196 18.44 -4.44 -7.53
CA MET A 196 17.60 -3.24 -7.64
C MET A 196 17.90 -2.43 -8.89
N SER A 197 16.85 -1.86 -9.46
CA SER A 197 16.97 -0.76 -10.41
C SER A 197 17.59 0.48 -9.76
N PRO A 198 18.16 1.42 -10.54
CA PRO A 198 18.61 2.70 -10.01
C PRO A 198 17.51 3.46 -9.26
N GLU A 199 16.27 3.39 -9.74
CA GLU A 199 15.09 4.01 -9.13
C GLU A 199 14.78 3.36 -7.77
N ALA A 200 14.80 2.03 -7.68
CA ALA A 200 14.61 1.30 -6.42
C ALA A 200 15.74 1.60 -5.42
N SER A 201 16.99 1.61 -5.88
CA SER A 201 18.14 1.96 -5.04
C SER A 201 18.04 3.39 -4.51
N ALA A 202 17.66 4.35 -5.36
CA ALA A 202 17.49 5.74 -4.94
C ALA A 202 16.37 5.91 -3.90
N ALA A 203 15.27 5.15 -4.03
CA ALA A 203 14.18 5.17 -3.04
C ALA A 203 14.64 4.61 -1.68
N ALA A 204 15.44 3.53 -1.66
CA ALA A 204 16.05 2.99 -0.46
C ALA A 204 17.00 4.01 0.19
N ASP A 205 17.89 4.61 -0.60
CA ASP A 205 18.86 5.62 -0.10
C ASP A 205 18.16 6.86 0.46
N LEU A 206 17.04 7.29 -0.15
CA LEU A 206 16.22 8.37 0.39
C LEU A 206 15.66 8.01 1.77
N PHE A 207 15.12 6.80 1.92
CA PHE A 207 14.61 6.35 3.21
C PHE A 207 15.71 6.32 4.27
N ASP A 208 16.87 5.72 3.98
CA ASP A 208 18.01 5.63 4.90
C ASP A 208 18.48 7.03 5.36
N ALA A 209 18.50 8.00 4.45
CA ALA A 209 18.85 9.38 4.77
C ALA A 209 17.81 10.11 5.64
N VAL A 210 16.54 9.72 5.55
CA VAL A 210 15.42 10.35 6.26
C VAL A 210 15.07 9.61 7.55
N GLU A 211 15.32 8.32 7.68
CA GLU A 211 14.95 7.48 8.81
C GLU A 211 15.27 8.12 10.19
N PRO A 212 16.46 8.72 10.43
CA PRO A 212 16.77 9.34 11.73
C PRO A 212 15.82 10.48 12.13
N ARG A 213 15.09 11.05 11.16
CA ARG A 213 14.09 12.11 11.34
C ARG A 213 12.72 11.76 10.74
N LEU A 214 12.44 10.46 10.55
CA LEU A 214 11.24 9.96 9.89
C LEU A 214 9.96 10.59 10.45
N SER A 215 9.82 10.57 11.77
CA SER A 215 8.62 11.13 12.43
C SER A 215 8.41 12.62 12.13
N GLN A 216 9.48 13.40 12.07
CA GLN A 216 9.39 14.81 11.69
C GLN A 216 9.02 14.95 10.21
N SER A 217 9.71 14.26 9.33
CA SER A 217 9.47 14.34 7.87
C SER A 217 8.05 13.91 7.50
N MET A 218 7.53 12.86 8.16
CA MET A 218 6.16 12.40 7.97
C MET A 218 5.13 13.44 8.42
N ARG A 219 5.32 14.08 9.58
CA ARG A 219 4.39 15.13 10.07
C ARG A 219 4.42 16.40 9.22
N GLU A 220 5.54 16.69 8.57
CA GLU A 220 5.72 17.89 7.77
C GLU A 220 5.35 17.70 6.29
N CYS A 221 5.15 16.47 5.80
CA CYS A 221 4.76 16.20 4.43
C CYS A 221 3.35 16.77 4.12
N VAL A 222 3.08 16.97 2.84
CA VAL A 222 1.83 17.61 2.38
C VAL A 222 0.61 16.81 2.79
N GLY A 223 0.61 15.48 2.59
CA GLY A 223 -0.51 14.62 2.95
C GLY A 223 -0.80 14.62 4.45
N ALA A 224 0.23 14.58 5.31
CA ALA A 224 0.07 14.66 6.75
C ALA A 224 -0.50 16.01 7.21
N ARG A 225 -0.03 17.11 6.64
CA ARG A 225 -0.56 18.44 6.94
C ARG A 225 -2.02 18.62 6.51
N GLU A 226 -2.41 18.01 5.40
CA GLU A 226 -3.81 17.99 4.96
C GLU A 226 -4.69 17.20 5.95
N LEU A 227 -4.25 16.05 6.43
CA LEU A 227 -4.94 15.28 7.47
C LEU A 227 -5.01 16.02 8.80
N GLU A 228 -3.93 16.64 9.23
CA GLU A 228 -3.91 17.45 10.48
C GLU A 228 -4.86 18.64 10.40
N ALA A 229 -4.89 19.35 9.25
CA ALA A 229 -5.80 20.49 9.05
C ALA A 229 -7.28 20.08 9.08
N THR A 230 -7.60 18.82 8.81
CA THR A 230 -8.95 18.26 8.86
C THR A 230 -9.25 17.48 10.15
N GLY A 231 -8.33 17.49 11.13
CA GLY A 231 -8.52 16.88 12.46
C GLY A 231 -8.09 15.42 12.58
N PHE A 232 -7.42 14.85 11.57
CA PHE A 232 -7.02 13.43 11.52
C PHE A 232 -5.52 13.20 11.80
N ARG A 233 -4.95 13.98 12.70
CA ARG A 233 -3.54 13.82 13.11
C ARG A 233 -3.21 12.41 13.60
N ALA A 234 -4.14 11.75 14.31
CA ALA A 234 -3.94 10.39 14.82
C ALA A 234 -3.65 9.39 13.71
N ASP A 235 -4.20 9.60 12.49
CA ASP A 235 -3.89 8.75 11.34
C ASP A 235 -2.42 8.86 10.94
N VAL A 236 -1.85 10.06 11.00
CA VAL A 236 -0.43 10.29 10.72
C VAL A 236 0.45 9.60 11.75
N ASP A 237 0.09 9.68 13.03
CA ASP A 237 0.84 9.03 14.11
C ASP A 237 0.84 7.49 13.93
N VAL A 238 -0.31 6.90 13.55
CA VAL A 238 -0.42 5.46 13.24
C VAL A 238 0.41 5.10 12.01
N ALA A 239 0.34 5.90 10.95
CA ALA A 239 1.05 5.62 9.69
C ALA A 239 2.57 5.78 9.82
N THR A 240 3.05 6.60 10.76
CA THR A 240 4.48 6.87 10.98
C THR A 240 5.17 5.79 11.82
N ALA A 241 4.41 4.91 12.47
CA ALA A 241 4.98 3.86 13.33
C ALA A 241 5.72 2.82 12.47
N LEU A 242 7.06 2.82 12.53
CA LEU A 242 7.92 1.95 11.73
C LEU A 242 7.97 0.53 12.32
N ASP A 243 7.74 -0.48 11.47
CA ASP A 243 7.90 -1.93 11.72
C ASP A 243 7.25 -2.46 13.02
N VAL A 244 6.07 -1.92 13.35
CA VAL A 244 5.30 -2.35 14.51
C VAL A 244 4.35 -3.52 14.22
N SER A 245 4.18 -3.88 12.94
CA SER A 245 3.34 -5.00 12.50
C SER A 245 4.15 -6.03 11.71
N ARG A 246 3.85 -7.30 11.92
CA ARG A 246 4.41 -8.41 11.13
C ARG A 246 3.44 -8.96 10.10
N VAL A 247 2.27 -8.36 9.99
CA VAL A 247 1.23 -8.80 9.05
C VAL A 247 1.58 -8.32 7.63
N VAL A 248 1.53 -9.25 6.70
CA VAL A 248 1.62 -8.95 5.26
C VAL A 248 0.25 -9.22 4.65
N PRO A 249 -0.51 -8.16 4.31
CA PRO A 249 -1.77 -8.32 3.59
C PRO A 249 -1.49 -8.79 2.16
N VAL A 250 -2.04 -9.94 1.80
CA VAL A 250 -1.95 -10.53 0.45
C VAL A 250 -3.34 -10.51 -0.17
N LEU A 251 -3.43 -10.11 -1.43
CA LEU A 251 -4.68 -10.17 -2.19
C LEU A 251 -4.96 -11.62 -2.61
N VAL A 252 -6.07 -12.17 -2.14
CA VAL A 252 -6.55 -13.51 -2.48
C VAL A 252 -8.05 -13.42 -2.75
N ASP A 253 -8.50 -13.90 -3.89
CA ASP A 253 -9.92 -13.87 -4.30
C ASP A 253 -10.57 -12.48 -4.15
N GLY A 254 -9.83 -11.43 -4.52
CA GLY A 254 -10.29 -10.04 -4.49
C GLY A 254 -10.31 -9.38 -3.10
N ALA A 255 -9.80 -10.02 -2.05
CA ALA A 255 -9.72 -9.47 -0.71
C ALA A 255 -8.31 -9.59 -0.11
N PHE A 256 -7.83 -8.53 0.55
CA PHE A 256 -6.60 -8.60 1.34
C PHE A 256 -6.84 -9.38 2.63
N GLN A 257 -5.98 -10.37 2.88
CA GLN A 257 -5.99 -11.22 4.05
C GLN A 257 -4.56 -11.38 4.58
N ALA A 258 -4.42 -11.77 5.84
CA ALA A 258 -3.12 -12.09 6.39
C ALA A 258 -2.51 -13.31 5.66
N ARG A 259 -1.24 -13.21 5.26
CA ARG A 259 -0.53 -14.37 4.72
C ARG A 259 -0.52 -15.50 5.77
N VAL A 260 -1.11 -16.62 5.43
CA VAL A 260 -0.99 -17.84 6.24
C VAL A 260 0.40 -18.42 5.96
N ARG A 261 1.23 -18.59 7.01
CA ARG A 261 2.47 -19.36 6.87
C ARG A 261 2.09 -20.82 6.63
N GLU A 262 2.59 -21.41 5.54
CA GLU A 262 2.38 -22.84 5.25
C GLU A 262 3.04 -23.79 6.26
N ASP A 263 3.80 -23.29 7.23
CA ASP A 263 4.54 -24.08 8.23
C ASP A 263 3.66 -24.76 9.30
N SER A 264 2.33 -24.65 9.24
CA SER A 264 1.42 -25.21 10.26
C SER A 264 0.66 -26.48 9.81
N LEU A 265 0.98 -27.07 8.66
CA LEU A 265 0.33 -28.31 8.18
C LEU A 265 1.29 -29.52 8.08
N GLY A 266 2.32 -29.56 8.90
CA GLY A 266 3.28 -30.67 8.91
C GLY A 266 3.78 -31.01 10.32
N ALA A 267 2.92 -31.62 11.15
CA ALA A 267 3.34 -32.40 12.31
C ALA A 267 2.32 -33.52 12.55
#